data_10b87d14f53c2d19830d180c7894a666
#
_entry.id   10b87d14f53c2d19830d180c7894a666
#
_cell.length_a   1.000
_cell.length_b   1.000
_cell.length_c   1.000
_cell.angle_alpha   90.00
_cell.angle_beta   90.00
_cell.angle_gamma   90.00
#
_symmetry.space_group_name_H-M   'P 1'
#
loop_
_entity.id
_entity.type
_entity.pdbx_description
1 polymer ?
#
loop_
_entity_poly.entity_id
_entity_poly.type
_entity_poly.pdbx_seq_one_letter_code
_entity_poly.pdbx_strand_id
1 'polypeptide(L)'
;MKEKRLLLLSSLFMFIYLLINVILIVVFKSFNDLYNYTDIIILSSGLIGIIYFLYLAISKTDLNKHRFFILVFSIVFFLYNIISGVLGFIVFSKTSKIGKRELPKLEIQHNYKWYVYLLDLIVCIGILFFLPESVGKIGTLASYIGMMLLNLYIFRKDLKRDFTEFRKYFREYNSVVLSTYIKGLVALFILSLSIRLYTGLNTPTNQESINLMLDSNFILTAFLAIIYAPFVEELLFRGVFRKFINNKWLYIFISGLLFGIAHVIDDFQSVSELLYVLVYGSLGCFLASLYYKTNNICTNMLMHIIQNTLSILAILLLKVLV
;
A
#
# COMPACT_ATOMS: atom_id res chain seq x y z
N MET A 1 -11.04 -21.44 -17.25
CA MET A 1 -9.88 -21.79 -18.13
C MET A 1 -8.79 -20.74 -18.16
N LYS A 2 -9.11 -19.43 -18.30
CA LYS A 2 -8.08 -18.35 -18.32
C LYS A 2 -7.24 -18.29 -17.05
N GLU A 3 -7.86 -18.42 -15.87
CA GLU A 3 -7.18 -18.34 -14.58
C GLU A 3 -6.15 -19.47 -14.38
N LYS A 4 -6.49 -20.68 -14.83
CA LYS A 4 -5.58 -21.85 -14.76
C LYS A 4 -4.38 -21.70 -15.68
N ARG A 5 -4.56 -21.10 -16.89
CA ARG A 5 -3.45 -20.75 -17.77
C ARG A 5 -2.53 -19.70 -17.17
N LEU A 6 -3.09 -18.73 -16.41
CA LEU A 6 -2.28 -17.73 -15.73
C LEU A 6 -1.44 -18.34 -14.59
N LEU A 7 -1.99 -19.32 -13.84
CA LEU A 7 -1.21 -20.06 -12.84
C LEU A 7 -0.08 -20.87 -13.48
N LEU A 8 -0.35 -21.51 -14.63
CA LEU A 8 0.66 -22.23 -15.38
C LEU A 8 1.79 -21.31 -15.84
N LEU A 9 1.45 -20.13 -16.42
CA LEU A 9 2.43 -19.13 -16.83
C LEU A 9 3.21 -18.58 -15.62
N SER A 10 2.54 -18.29 -14.51
CA SER A 10 3.20 -17.86 -13.27
C SER A 10 4.23 -18.88 -12.80
N SER A 11 3.87 -20.17 -12.79
CA SER A 11 4.79 -21.27 -12.43
C SER A 11 5.97 -21.36 -13.39
N LEU A 12 5.72 -21.21 -14.69
CA LEU A 12 6.77 -21.28 -15.71
C LEU A 12 7.79 -20.14 -15.56
N PHE A 13 7.34 -18.90 -15.37
CA PHE A 13 8.25 -17.76 -15.17
C PHE A 13 9.04 -17.90 -13.87
N MET A 14 8.42 -18.41 -12.79
CA MET A 14 9.13 -18.65 -11.54
C MET A 14 10.15 -19.80 -11.69
N PHE A 15 9.80 -20.85 -12.42
CA PHE A 15 10.73 -21.96 -12.70
C PHE A 15 11.95 -21.48 -13.50
N ILE A 16 11.75 -20.69 -14.55
CA ILE A 16 12.85 -20.10 -15.34
C ILE A 16 13.74 -19.25 -14.44
N TYR A 17 13.15 -18.42 -13.58
CA TYR A 17 13.89 -17.60 -12.63
C TYR A 17 14.76 -18.47 -11.69
N LEU A 18 14.18 -19.50 -11.07
CA LEU A 18 14.94 -20.40 -10.20
C LEU A 18 16.04 -21.15 -10.94
N LEU A 19 15.78 -21.60 -12.15
CA LEU A 19 16.78 -22.27 -12.99
C LEU A 19 17.96 -21.37 -13.32
N ILE A 20 17.70 -20.12 -13.70
CA ILE A 20 18.76 -19.13 -13.96
C ILE A 20 19.59 -18.89 -12.68
N ASN A 21 18.95 -18.73 -11.53
CA ASN A 21 19.66 -18.54 -10.25
C ASN A 21 20.54 -19.76 -9.90
N VAL A 22 20.05 -20.96 -10.06
CA VAL A 22 20.84 -22.19 -9.85
C VAL A 22 22.05 -22.23 -10.79
N ILE A 23 21.87 -21.93 -12.08
CA ILE A 23 22.96 -21.88 -13.04
C ILE A 23 24.00 -20.81 -12.64
N LEU A 24 23.56 -19.62 -12.26
CA LEU A 24 24.46 -18.54 -11.82
C LEU A 24 25.25 -18.93 -10.56
N ILE A 25 24.60 -19.58 -9.59
CA ILE A 25 25.25 -20.10 -8.39
C ILE A 25 26.32 -21.13 -8.77
N VAL A 26 25.96 -22.10 -9.61
CA VAL A 26 26.90 -23.17 -10.01
C VAL A 26 28.08 -22.64 -10.85
N VAL A 27 27.84 -21.63 -11.69
CA VAL A 27 28.88 -21.09 -12.60
C VAL A 27 29.81 -20.08 -11.91
N PHE A 28 29.27 -19.24 -10.99
CA PHE A 28 29.99 -18.07 -10.48
C PHE A 28 30.37 -18.13 -9.00
N LYS A 29 29.76 -19.03 -8.21
CA LYS A 29 30.13 -19.19 -6.79
C LYS A 29 31.04 -20.40 -6.61
N SER A 30 32.10 -20.24 -5.81
CA SER A 30 32.90 -21.39 -5.35
C SER A 30 32.03 -22.31 -4.47
N PHE A 31 32.31 -23.62 -4.44
CA PHE A 31 31.49 -24.61 -3.75
C PHE A 31 31.29 -24.35 -2.24
N ASN A 32 32.15 -23.55 -1.60
CA ASN A 32 32.06 -23.21 -0.17
C ASN A 32 31.11 -22.03 0.14
N ASP A 33 30.74 -21.21 -0.87
CA ASP A 33 29.79 -20.07 -0.73
C ASP A 33 28.39 -20.43 -1.22
N LEU A 34 28.13 -21.71 -1.49
CA LEU A 34 27.00 -22.13 -2.33
C LEU A 34 25.64 -21.97 -1.65
N TYR A 35 25.55 -21.95 -0.32
CA TYR A 35 24.26 -21.92 0.36
C TYR A 35 24.28 -21.05 1.62
N ASN A 36 23.89 -19.81 1.47
CA ASN A 36 23.34 -19.07 2.60
C ASN A 36 21.93 -19.58 2.90
N TYR A 37 21.51 -19.57 4.18
CA TYR A 37 20.14 -19.96 4.59
C TYR A 37 19.05 -19.26 3.75
N THR A 38 19.31 -18.04 3.28
CA THR A 38 18.42 -17.28 2.40
C THR A 38 18.23 -17.94 1.04
N ASP A 39 19.27 -18.47 0.40
CA ASP A 39 19.17 -19.16 -0.90
C ASP A 39 18.31 -20.45 -0.79
N ILE A 40 18.47 -21.17 0.32
CA ILE A 40 17.70 -22.38 0.60
C ILE A 40 16.21 -22.03 0.79
N ILE A 41 15.90 -20.98 1.54
CA ILE A 41 14.52 -20.51 1.74
C ILE A 41 13.89 -20.08 0.42
N ILE A 42 14.63 -19.34 -0.42
CA ILE A 42 14.18 -18.89 -1.74
C ILE A 42 13.85 -20.07 -2.65
N LEU A 43 14.80 -21.00 -2.77
CA LEU A 43 14.64 -22.18 -3.63
C LEU A 43 13.48 -23.07 -3.15
N SER A 44 13.40 -23.34 -1.84
CA SER A 44 12.37 -24.21 -1.29
C SER A 44 10.97 -23.59 -1.38
N SER A 45 10.80 -22.33 -0.98
CA SER A 45 9.51 -21.64 -1.04
C SER A 45 9.02 -21.44 -2.48
N GLY A 46 9.94 -21.12 -3.39
CA GLY A 46 9.65 -21.01 -4.83
C GLY A 46 9.21 -22.35 -5.43
N LEU A 47 9.90 -23.43 -5.10
CA LEU A 47 9.59 -24.79 -5.59
C LEU A 47 8.23 -25.28 -5.09
N ILE A 48 7.95 -25.09 -3.80
CA ILE A 48 6.64 -25.43 -3.21
C ILE A 48 5.52 -24.65 -3.90
N GLY A 49 5.72 -23.36 -4.12
CA GLY A 49 4.76 -22.51 -4.82
C GLY A 49 4.52 -22.93 -6.28
N ILE A 50 5.59 -23.32 -7.00
CA ILE A 50 5.49 -23.84 -8.38
C ILE A 50 4.65 -25.13 -8.40
N ILE A 51 4.99 -26.09 -7.56
CA ILE A 51 4.27 -27.37 -7.46
C ILE A 51 2.79 -27.12 -7.15
N TYR A 52 2.52 -26.22 -6.22
CA TYR A 52 1.15 -25.90 -5.82
C TYR A 52 0.37 -25.22 -6.96
N PHE A 53 0.95 -24.25 -7.67
CA PHE A 53 0.29 -23.59 -8.80
C PHE A 53 0.09 -24.54 -9.98
N LEU A 54 1.04 -25.43 -10.25
CA LEU A 54 0.89 -26.49 -11.26
C LEU A 54 -0.25 -27.44 -10.88
N TYR A 55 -0.31 -27.88 -9.62
CA TYR A 55 -1.43 -28.68 -9.12
C TYR A 55 -2.78 -27.99 -9.36
N LEU A 56 -2.91 -26.71 -8.98
CA LEU A 56 -4.13 -25.93 -9.20
C LEU A 56 -4.46 -25.73 -10.69
N ALA A 57 -3.45 -25.59 -11.53
CA ALA A 57 -3.63 -25.43 -12.97
C ALA A 57 -4.19 -26.67 -13.64
N ILE A 58 -3.74 -27.85 -13.21
CA ILE A 58 -4.09 -29.15 -13.82
C ILE A 58 -5.33 -29.76 -13.16
N SER A 59 -5.51 -29.58 -11.85
CA SER A 59 -6.61 -30.17 -11.09
C SER A 59 -7.97 -29.61 -11.51
N LYS A 60 -9.04 -30.38 -11.25
CA LYS A 60 -10.42 -29.94 -11.43
C LYS A 60 -10.94 -29.12 -10.24
N THR A 61 -10.08 -28.78 -9.26
CA THR A 61 -10.45 -28.09 -8.04
C THR A 61 -10.97 -26.68 -8.29
N ASP A 62 -11.87 -26.23 -7.41
CA ASP A 62 -12.36 -24.85 -7.41
C ASP A 62 -11.30 -23.92 -6.80
N LEU A 63 -10.73 -23.03 -7.61
CA LEU A 63 -9.68 -22.11 -7.20
C LEU A 63 -10.08 -21.20 -6.02
N ASN A 64 -11.39 -20.98 -5.81
CA ASN A 64 -11.87 -20.17 -4.68
C ASN A 64 -11.55 -20.80 -3.32
N LYS A 65 -11.53 -22.13 -3.23
CA LYS A 65 -11.16 -22.84 -1.99
C LYS A 65 -9.69 -22.65 -1.64
N HIS A 66 -8.86 -22.37 -2.64
CA HIS A 66 -7.41 -22.23 -2.52
C HIS A 66 -6.95 -20.77 -2.52
N ARG A 67 -7.87 -19.83 -2.43
CA ARG A 67 -7.62 -18.39 -2.59
C ARG A 67 -6.55 -17.85 -1.64
N PHE A 68 -6.55 -18.27 -0.39
CA PHE A 68 -5.54 -17.86 0.60
C PHE A 68 -4.13 -18.27 0.15
N PHE A 69 -3.95 -19.50 -0.24
CA PHE A 69 -2.65 -20.00 -0.70
C PHE A 69 -2.23 -19.38 -2.05
N ILE A 70 -3.18 -19.10 -2.95
CA ILE A 70 -2.88 -18.34 -4.18
C ILE A 70 -2.31 -16.96 -3.81
N LEU A 71 -2.88 -16.27 -2.83
CA LEU A 71 -2.35 -14.99 -2.35
C LEU A 71 -0.94 -15.14 -1.77
N VAL A 72 -0.75 -16.09 -0.85
CA VAL A 72 0.55 -16.31 -0.19
C VAL A 72 1.65 -16.60 -1.22
N PHE A 73 1.43 -17.53 -2.13
CA PHE A 73 2.43 -17.84 -3.15
C PHE A 73 2.60 -16.73 -4.19
N SER A 74 1.56 -15.93 -4.44
CA SER A 74 1.70 -14.74 -5.30
C SER A 74 2.61 -13.69 -4.66
N ILE A 75 2.53 -13.51 -3.33
CA ILE A 75 3.44 -12.63 -2.57
C ILE A 75 4.87 -13.18 -2.64
N VAL A 76 5.05 -14.46 -2.35
CA VAL A 76 6.37 -15.12 -2.43
C VAL A 76 6.95 -14.97 -3.84
N PHE A 77 6.18 -15.26 -4.87
CA PHE A 77 6.65 -15.11 -6.26
C PHE A 77 6.98 -13.67 -6.62
N PHE A 78 6.19 -12.71 -6.15
CA PHE A 78 6.42 -11.29 -6.40
C PHE A 78 7.75 -10.80 -5.84
N LEU A 79 8.16 -11.29 -4.68
CA LEU A 79 9.44 -10.96 -4.06
C LEU A 79 10.64 -11.42 -4.90
N TYR A 80 10.49 -12.52 -5.65
CA TYR A 80 11.58 -13.09 -6.43
C TYR A 80 11.42 -12.87 -7.94
N ASN A 81 10.19 -12.90 -8.44
CA ASN A 81 9.87 -12.71 -9.85
C ASN A 81 8.55 -11.97 -10.00
N ILE A 82 8.63 -10.70 -10.35
CA ILE A 82 7.48 -9.80 -10.45
C ILE A 82 6.42 -10.32 -11.40
N ILE A 83 6.83 -10.85 -12.57
CA ILE A 83 5.89 -11.35 -13.57
C ILE A 83 5.08 -12.51 -12.99
N SER A 84 5.74 -13.45 -12.33
CA SER A 84 5.10 -14.60 -11.68
C SER A 84 4.13 -14.15 -10.59
N GLY A 85 4.56 -13.23 -9.72
CA GLY A 85 3.72 -12.67 -8.66
C GLY A 85 2.50 -11.94 -9.21
N VAL A 86 2.67 -11.07 -10.20
CA VAL A 86 1.57 -10.33 -10.85
C VAL A 86 0.55 -11.28 -11.48
N LEU A 87 0.98 -12.33 -12.16
CA LEU A 87 0.08 -13.34 -12.73
C LEU A 87 -0.72 -14.04 -11.64
N GLY A 88 -0.09 -14.41 -10.52
CA GLY A 88 -0.75 -14.98 -9.36
C GLY A 88 -1.78 -14.03 -8.74
N PHE A 89 -1.45 -12.76 -8.56
CA PHE A 89 -2.37 -11.73 -8.07
C PHE A 89 -3.57 -11.51 -9.00
N ILE A 90 -3.38 -11.57 -10.32
CA ILE A 90 -4.49 -11.52 -11.28
C ILE A 90 -5.43 -12.70 -11.07
N VAL A 91 -4.90 -13.90 -10.85
CA VAL A 91 -5.73 -15.08 -10.53
C VAL A 91 -6.45 -14.90 -9.20
N PHE A 92 -5.73 -14.47 -8.15
CA PHE A 92 -6.32 -14.19 -6.85
C PHE A 92 -7.50 -13.19 -6.94
N SER A 93 -7.34 -12.12 -7.71
CA SER A 93 -8.40 -11.12 -7.91
C SER A 93 -9.63 -11.67 -8.62
N LYS A 94 -9.45 -12.64 -9.54
CA LYS A 94 -10.52 -13.26 -10.33
C LYS A 94 -11.20 -14.44 -9.63
N THR A 95 -10.53 -15.07 -8.66
CA THR A 95 -11.07 -16.23 -7.93
C THR A 95 -12.02 -15.83 -6.79
N SER A 96 -12.32 -14.57 -6.63
CA SER A 96 -13.26 -14.10 -5.62
C SER A 96 -14.70 -14.44 -6.02
N LYS A 97 -15.26 -15.50 -5.47
CA LYS A 97 -16.72 -15.67 -5.34
C LYS A 97 -17.23 -14.79 -4.20
N ILE A 98 -17.01 -13.51 -4.27
CA ILE A 98 -17.82 -12.59 -3.47
C ILE A 98 -19.19 -12.69 -4.06
N GLY A 99 -20.14 -13.16 -3.25
CA GLY A 99 -21.51 -13.21 -3.67
C GLY A 99 -21.84 -11.88 -4.35
N LYS A 100 -22.68 -11.89 -5.38
CA LYS A 100 -23.03 -10.73 -6.25
C LYS A 100 -23.74 -9.59 -5.47
N ARG A 101 -23.37 -9.37 -4.19
CA ARG A 101 -23.85 -8.19 -3.47
C ARG A 101 -23.14 -6.99 -4.06
N GLU A 102 -23.91 -6.10 -4.64
CA GLU A 102 -23.43 -4.79 -5.01
C GLU A 102 -23.08 -4.03 -3.73
N LEU A 103 -21.97 -3.29 -3.77
CA LEU A 103 -21.64 -2.38 -2.68
C LEU A 103 -22.73 -1.31 -2.58
N PRO A 104 -23.11 -0.91 -1.36
CA PRO A 104 -24.06 0.18 -1.18
C PRO A 104 -23.46 1.45 -1.80
N LYS A 105 -24.28 2.19 -2.52
CA LYS A 105 -23.92 3.52 -3.04
C LYS A 105 -24.05 4.53 -1.90
N LEU A 106 -22.97 4.69 -1.13
CA LEU A 106 -22.95 5.67 -0.06
C LEU A 106 -22.85 7.08 -0.66
N GLU A 107 -23.67 7.99 -0.16
CA GLU A 107 -23.63 9.39 -0.53
C GLU A 107 -22.61 10.14 0.36
N ILE A 108 -22.03 11.22 -0.19
CA ILE A 108 -21.17 12.09 0.59
C ILE A 108 -22.04 12.96 1.49
N GLN A 109 -21.88 12.79 2.81
CA GLN A 109 -22.64 13.57 3.79
C GLN A 109 -21.96 14.90 4.05
N HIS A 110 -22.73 16.01 3.98
CA HIS A 110 -22.29 17.35 4.37
C HIS A 110 -22.83 17.67 5.77
N ASN A 111 -22.19 17.12 6.81
CA ASN A 111 -22.60 17.27 8.21
C ASN A 111 -22.40 18.68 8.76
N TYR A 112 -21.53 19.45 8.13
CA TYR A 112 -21.20 20.84 8.49
C TYR A 112 -21.20 21.70 7.22
N LYS A 113 -21.19 23.03 7.41
CA LYS A 113 -20.98 23.98 6.32
C LYS A 113 -19.55 23.85 5.77
N TRP A 114 -19.38 24.19 4.50
CA TRP A 114 -18.11 24.00 3.77
C TRP A 114 -16.89 24.63 4.47
N TYR A 115 -17.05 25.77 5.13
CA TYR A 115 -15.95 26.46 5.80
C TYR A 115 -15.39 25.68 7.01
N VAL A 116 -16.16 24.79 7.63
CA VAL A 116 -15.67 23.95 8.73
C VAL A 116 -14.63 22.97 8.21
N TYR A 117 -14.86 22.36 7.06
CA TYR A 117 -13.90 21.45 6.43
C TYR A 117 -12.67 22.18 5.92
N LEU A 118 -12.84 23.43 5.43
CA LEU A 118 -11.71 24.27 5.01
C LEU A 118 -10.85 24.67 6.22
N LEU A 119 -11.48 25.05 7.34
CA LEU A 119 -10.77 25.40 8.56
C LEU A 119 -10.00 24.20 9.10
N ASP A 120 -10.62 23.02 9.11
CA ASP A 120 -9.95 21.76 9.48
C ASP A 120 -8.70 21.50 8.66
N LEU A 121 -8.81 21.66 7.33
CA LEU A 121 -7.67 21.52 6.41
C LEU A 121 -6.55 22.54 6.73
N ILE A 122 -6.90 23.82 6.93
CA ILE A 122 -5.92 24.86 7.26
C ILE A 122 -5.21 24.59 8.58
N VAL A 123 -5.96 24.19 9.62
CA VAL A 123 -5.40 23.86 10.94
C VAL A 123 -4.46 22.66 10.84
N CYS A 124 -4.88 21.62 10.12
CA CYS A 124 -4.05 20.42 9.96
C CYS A 124 -2.77 20.69 9.16
N ILE A 125 -2.86 21.45 8.07
CA ILE A 125 -1.69 21.89 7.29
C ILE A 125 -0.78 22.75 8.19
N GLY A 126 -1.37 23.68 8.96
CA GLY A 126 -0.61 24.51 9.88
C GLY A 126 0.16 23.69 10.93
N ILE A 127 -0.44 22.65 11.48
CA ILE A 127 0.22 21.75 12.44
C ILE A 127 1.30 20.90 11.75
N LEU A 128 1.03 20.35 10.57
CA LEU A 128 1.96 19.44 9.89
C LEU A 128 3.21 20.16 9.38
N PHE A 129 3.08 21.38 8.82
CA PHE A 129 4.17 22.03 8.12
C PHE A 129 4.75 23.27 8.82
N PHE A 130 4.05 23.86 9.78
CA PHE A 130 4.44 25.14 10.37
C PHE A 130 4.52 25.12 11.88
N LEU A 131 4.49 23.92 12.51
CA LEU A 131 4.64 23.84 13.96
C LEU A 131 6.09 24.20 14.35
N PRO A 132 6.30 25.27 15.13
CA PRO A 132 7.64 25.72 15.43
C PRO A 132 8.37 24.71 16.36
N GLU A 133 9.68 24.54 16.15
CA GLU A 133 10.53 23.68 17.00
C GLU A 133 10.50 24.09 18.48
N SER A 134 10.25 25.38 18.77
CA SER A 134 10.10 25.92 20.14
C SER A 134 8.99 25.26 20.97
N VAL A 135 8.03 24.60 20.32
CA VAL A 135 6.93 23.87 20.97
C VAL A 135 7.45 22.62 21.72
N GLY A 136 8.59 22.09 21.28
CA GLY A 136 9.23 20.90 21.86
C GLY A 136 8.44 19.61 21.66
N LYS A 137 9.02 18.48 22.05
CA LYS A 137 8.44 17.14 21.81
C LYS A 137 7.05 16.95 22.41
N ILE A 138 6.80 17.49 23.61
CA ILE A 138 5.50 17.36 24.30
C ILE A 138 4.43 18.15 23.55
N GLY A 139 4.74 19.37 23.13
CA GLY A 139 3.81 20.21 22.39
C GLY A 139 3.51 19.66 21.01
N THR A 140 4.51 19.11 20.31
CA THR A 140 4.31 18.42 19.02
C THR A 140 3.37 17.23 19.19
N LEU A 141 3.58 16.39 20.20
CA LEU A 141 2.71 15.26 20.47
C LEU A 141 1.28 15.71 20.82
N ALA A 142 1.14 16.75 21.66
CA ALA A 142 -0.15 17.32 22.00
C ALA A 142 -0.89 17.89 20.77
N SER A 143 -0.16 18.54 19.85
CA SER A 143 -0.71 19.07 18.59
C SER A 143 -1.20 17.95 17.68
N TYR A 144 -0.46 16.85 17.55
CA TYR A 144 -0.87 15.69 16.78
C TYR A 144 -2.11 15.01 17.37
N ILE A 145 -2.16 14.86 18.70
CA ILE A 145 -3.35 14.35 19.40
C ILE A 145 -4.55 15.28 19.17
N GLY A 146 -4.35 16.59 19.30
CA GLY A 146 -5.38 17.61 19.06
C GLY A 146 -5.93 17.54 17.63
N MET A 147 -5.05 17.42 16.65
CA MET A 147 -5.43 17.25 15.24
C MET A 147 -6.26 15.97 15.02
N MET A 148 -5.85 14.86 15.61
CA MET A 148 -6.61 13.61 15.52
C MET A 148 -7.99 13.75 16.16
N LEU A 149 -8.09 14.36 17.34
CA LEU A 149 -9.36 14.58 18.02
C LEU A 149 -10.30 15.52 17.26
N LEU A 150 -9.75 16.58 16.64
CA LEU A 150 -10.49 17.50 15.78
C LEU A 150 -11.08 16.75 14.58
N ASN A 151 -10.26 15.98 13.87
CA ASN A 151 -10.70 15.17 12.74
C ASN A 151 -11.77 14.14 13.15
N LEU A 152 -11.56 13.44 14.28
CA LEU A 152 -12.54 12.52 14.84
C LEU A 152 -13.88 13.21 15.10
N TYR A 153 -13.86 14.41 15.65
CA TYR A 153 -15.06 15.17 15.95
C TYR A 153 -15.80 15.61 14.69
N ILE A 154 -15.09 16.16 13.70
CA ILE A 154 -15.67 16.64 12.44
C ILE A 154 -16.25 15.48 11.63
N PHE A 155 -15.53 14.37 11.53
CA PHE A 155 -15.94 13.21 10.73
C PHE A 155 -16.70 12.13 11.51
N ARG A 156 -17.06 12.33 12.78
CA ARG A 156 -17.67 11.29 13.64
C ARG A 156 -18.91 10.61 13.03
N LYS A 157 -19.75 11.37 12.30
CA LYS A 157 -20.95 10.82 11.66
C LYS A 157 -20.60 9.99 10.44
N ASP A 158 -19.67 10.48 9.59
CA ASP A 158 -19.15 9.75 8.45
C ASP A 158 -18.48 8.46 8.93
N LEU A 159 -17.58 8.53 9.92
CA LEU A 159 -16.89 7.38 10.49
C LEU A 159 -17.84 6.32 11.06
N LYS A 160 -18.86 6.74 11.82
CA LYS A 160 -19.88 5.81 12.36
C LYS A 160 -20.64 5.08 11.25
N ARG A 161 -21.09 5.81 10.22
CA ARG A 161 -21.76 5.23 9.05
C ARG A 161 -20.82 4.26 8.31
N ASP A 162 -19.63 4.73 7.98
CA ASP A 162 -18.67 4.00 7.16
C ASP A 162 -18.21 2.72 7.84
N PHE A 163 -17.97 2.76 9.14
CA PHE A 163 -17.62 1.58 9.93
C PHE A 163 -18.78 0.57 9.99
N THR A 164 -20.00 1.05 10.18
CA THR A 164 -21.18 0.18 10.20
C THR A 164 -21.36 -0.54 8.86
N GLU A 165 -21.29 0.20 7.76
CA GLU A 165 -21.41 -0.38 6.43
C GLU A 165 -20.22 -1.25 6.07
N PHE A 166 -18.99 -0.85 6.46
CA PHE A 166 -17.79 -1.66 6.26
C PHE A 166 -17.91 -3.04 6.94
N ARG A 167 -18.39 -3.10 8.17
CA ARG A 167 -18.61 -4.38 8.87
C ARG A 167 -19.66 -5.24 8.17
N LYS A 168 -20.75 -4.63 7.72
CA LYS A 168 -21.88 -5.32 7.06
C LYS A 168 -21.49 -5.93 5.71
N TYR A 169 -20.63 -5.23 4.93
CA TYR A 169 -20.17 -5.62 3.60
C TYR A 169 -18.64 -5.88 3.58
N PHE A 170 -18.12 -6.43 4.68
CA PHE A 170 -16.69 -6.60 4.88
C PHE A 170 -15.99 -7.35 3.74
N ARG A 171 -16.58 -8.42 3.22
CA ARG A 171 -15.99 -9.23 2.14
C ARG A 171 -15.93 -8.45 0.84
N GLU A 172 -16.99 -7.74 0.52
CA GLU A 172 -17.13 -6.96 -0.69
C GLU A 172 -16.15 -5.78 -0.70
N TYR A 173 -16.09 -5.04 0.40
CA TYR A 173 -15.12 -3.96 0.57
C TYR A 173 -13.67 -4.46 0.51
N ASN A 174 -13.32 -5.51 1.23
CA ASN A 174 -11.97 -6.09 1.18
C ASN A 174 -11.55 -6.52 -0.22
N SER A 175 -12.47 -7.05 -1.01
CA SER A 175 -12.14 -7.40 -2.39
C SER A 175 -11.78 -6.19 -3.23
N VAL A 176 -12.51 -5.08 -3.06
CA VAL A 176 -12.22 -3.83 -3.76
C VAL A 176 -10.91 -3.23 -3.27
N VAL A 177 -10.68 -3.23 -1.96
CA VAL A 177 -9.42 -2.79 -1.34
C VAL A 177 -8.24 -3.57 -1.92
N LEU A 178 -8.25 -4.89 -1.83
CA LEU A 178 -7.16 -5.74 -2.32
C LEU A 178 -6.94 -5.60 -3.82
N SER A 179 -8.02 -5.54 -4.62
CA SER A 179 -7.89 -5.33 -6.07
C SER A 179 -7.29 -3.98 -6.42
N THR A 180 -7.62 -2.93 -5.67
CA THR A 180 -7.06 -1.59 -5.87
C THR A 180 -5.62 -1.53 -5.38
N TYR A 181 -5.34 -2.12 -4.21
CA TYR A 181 -4.01 -2.19 -3.61
C TYR A 181 -3.00 -2.88 -4.53
N ILE A 182 -3.33 -4.05 -5.08
CA ILE A 182 -2.45 -4.77 -6.00
C ILE A 182 -2.09 -3.93 -7.23
N LYS A 183 -3.07 -3.21 -7.80
CA LYS A 183 -2.81 -2.32 -8.93
C LYS A 183 -1.89 -1.15 -8.53
N GLY A 184 -2.15 -0.58 -7.36
CA GLY A 184 -1.32 0.48 -6.78
C GLY A 184 0.10 0.02 -6.53
N LEU A 185 0.28 -1.16 -5.93
CA LEU A 185 1.60 -1.74 -5.65
C LEU A 185 2.42 -1.96 -6.93
N VAL A 186 1.81 -2.46 -8.00
CA VAL A 186 2.47 -2.61 -9.31
C VAL A 186 2.88 -1.26 -9.87
N ALA A 187 2.02 -0.26 -9.82
CA ALA A 187 2.33 1.09 -10.29
C ALA A 187 3.46 1.73 -9.47
N LEU A 188 3.40 1.64 -8.14
CA LEU A 188 4.46 2.10 -7.22
C LEU A 188 5.80 1.46 -7.56
N PHE A 189 5.82 0.14 -7.74
CA PHE A 189 7.04 -0.58 -8.06
C PHE A 189 7.64 -0.11 -9.40
N ILE A 190 6.85 -0.02 -10.46
CA ILE A 190 7.30 0.42 -11.78
C ILE A 190 7.85 1.85 -11.70
N LEU A 191 7.13 2.78 -11.06
CA LEU A 191 7.55 4.17 -10.93
C LEU A 191 8.83 4.30 -10.09
N SER A 192 8.89 3.64 -8.93
CA SER A 192 10.07 3.67 -8.07
C SER A 192 11.30 3.12 -8.79
N LEU A 193 11.16 1.99 -9.49
CA LEU A 193 12.26 1.41 -10.26
C LEU A 193 12.71 2.34 -11.39
N SER A 194 11.75 2.93 -12.13
CA SER A 194 12.07 3.86 -13.23
C SER A 194 12.82 5.10 -12.74
N ILE A 195 12.38 5.69 -11.62
CA ILE A 195 13.03 6.85 -11.02
C ILE A 195 14.42 6.49 -10.51
N ARG A 196 14.57 5.35 -9.83
CA ARG A 196 15.87 4.87 -9.35
C ARG A 196 16.85 4.65 -10.49
N LEU A 197 16.42 4.03 -11.58
CA LEU A 197 17.26 3.81 -12.76
C LEU A 197 17.67 5.12 -13.46
N TYR A 198 16.78 6.12 -13.45
CA TYR A 198 17.02 7.41 -14.08
C TYR A 198 17.88 8.33 -13.23
N THR A 199 17.65 8.41 -11.92
CA THR A 199 18.30 9.38 -11.02
C THR A 199 19.50 8.80 -10.29
N GLY A 200 19.61 7.47 -10.19
CA GLY A 200 20.59 6.80 -9.32
C GLY A 200 20.28 6.90 -7.82
N LEU A 201 19.19 7.59 -7.42
CA LEU A 201 18.76 7.71 -6.03
C LEU A 201 18.26 6.36 -5.52
N ASN A 202 18.84 5.88 -4.43
CA ASN A 202 18.46 4.60 -3.85
C ASN A 202 17.18 4.67 -3.01
N THR A 203 17.04 5.75 -2.22
CA THR A 203 15.95 5.92 -1.27
C THR A 203 15.52 7.38 -1.25
N PRO A 204 14.21 7.70 -1.23
CA PRO A 204 13.76 9.07 -1.02
C PRO A 204 14.03 9.51 0.42
N THR A 205 14.34 10.80 0.64
CA THR A 205 14.70 11.34 1.96
C THR A 205 13.63 11.09 3.02
N ASN A 206 12.34 11.24 2.67
CA ASN A 206 11.24 10.89 3.57
C ASN A 206 11.34 9.43 4.09
N GLN A 207 11.75 8.49 3.26
CA GLN A 207 11.92 7.09 3.70
C GLN A 207 13.15 6.93 4.59
N GLU A 208 14.21 7.69 4.37
CA GLU A 208 15.40 7.70 5.24
C GLU A 208 15.04 8.27 6.62
N SER A 209 14.27 9.36 6.67
CA SER A 209 13.75 9.94 7.92
C SER A 209 12.95 8.92 8.73
N ILE A 210 12.03 8.18 8.08
CA ILE A 210 11.27 7.10 8.72
C ILE A 210 12.20 5.99 9.24
N ASN A 211 13.24 5.59 8.49
CA ASN A 211 14.20 4.57 8.92
C ASN A 211 14.95 5.01 10.20
N LEU A 212 15.43 6.27 10.25
CA LEU A 212 16.09 6.84 11.42
C LEU A 212 15.13 6.92 12.63
N MET A 213 13.88 7.29 12.42
CA MET A 213 12.86 7.31 13.48
C MET A 213 12.55 5.91 14.01
N LEU A 214 12.49 4.89 13.14
CA LEU A 214 12.32 3.49 13.55
C LEU A 214 13.50 2.98 14.38
N ASP A 215 14.72 3.42 14.07
CA ASP A 215 15.92 3.08 14.86
C ASP A 215 15.93 3.76 16.23
N SER A 216 15.43 4.99 16.31
CA SER A 216 15.39 5.75 17.57
C SER A 216 14.24 5.33 18.50
N ASN A 217 13.04 5.07 17.96
CA ASN A 217 11.86 4.69 18.73
C ASN A 217 10.88 3.88 17.88
N PHE A 218 11.15 2.58 17.76
CA PHE A 218 10.37 1.67 16.92
C PHE A 218 8.87 1.70 17.23
N ILE A 219 8.47 1.57 18.49
CA ILE A 219 7.05 1.45 18.89
C ILE A 219 6.27 2.71 18.52
N LEU A 220 6.81 3.88 18.86
CA LEU A 220 6.15 5.14 18.56
C LEU A 220 6.06 5.37 17.06
N THR A 221 7.15 5.16 16.32
CA THR A 221 7.20 5.37 14.87
C THR A 221 6.27 4.40 14.14
N ALA A 222 6.25 3.12 14.53
CA ALA A 222 5.34 2.14 13.96
C ALA A 222 3.87 2.50 14.23
N PHE A 223 3.54 2.98 15.45
CA PHE A 223 2.19 3.45 15.77
C PHE A 223 1.81 4.66 14.90
N LEU A 224 2.69 5.66 14.81
CA LEU A 224 2.45 6.85 14.01
C LEU A 224 2.27 6.51 12.53
N ALA A 225 3.12 5.67 11.97
CA ALA A 225 3.05 5.31 10.55
C ALA A 225 1.89 4.37 10.22
N ILE A 226 1.59 3.36 11.06
CA ILE A 226 0.59 2.33 10.73
C ILE A 226 -0.83 2.77 11.10
N ILE A 227 -0.99 3.53 12.19
CA ILE A 227 -2.32 3.87 12.72
C ILE A 227 -2.64 5.34 12.55
N TYR A 228 -1.78 6.21 13.10
CA TYR A 228 -2.06 7.64 13.17
C TYR A 228 -2.09 8.29 11.78
N ALA A 229 -1.04 8.12 10.98
CA ALA A 229 -0.93 8.75 9.67
C ALA A 229 -2.06 8.31 8.71
N PRO A 230 -2.35 7.00 8.52
CA PRO A 230 -3.47 6.58 7.68
C PRO A 230 -4.82 7.15 8.14
N PHE A 231 -5.02 7.29 9.47
CA PHE A 231 -6.26 7.85 9.99
C PHE A 231 -6.42 9.34 9.64
N VAL A 232 -5.43 10.15 9.97
CA VAL A 232 -5.47 11.60 9.76
C VAL A 232 -5.41 11.94 8.27
N GLU A 233 -4.48 11.33 7.53
CA GLU A 233 -4.27 11.62 6.13
C GLU A 233 -5.46 11.23 5.25
N GLU A 234 -6.12 10.09 5.52
CA GLU A 234 -7.29 9.73 4.75
C GLU A 234 -8.47 10.66 5.01
N LEU A 235 -8.66 11.13 6.24
CA LEU A 235 -9.68 12.13 6.53
C LEU A 235 -9.40 13.45 5.82
N LEU A 236 -8.15 13.90 5.80
CA LEU A 236 -7.75 15.14 5.12
C LEU A 236 -7.80 14.99 3.60
N PHE A 237 -6.97 14.12 3.04
CA PHE A 237 -6.79 14.06 1.57
C PHE A 237 -8.00 13.43 0.86
N ARG A 238 -8.81 12.61 1.52
CA ARG A 238 -9.99 11.98 0.91
C ARG A 238 -11.29 12.57 1.47
N GLY A 239 -11.43 12.57 2.80
CA GLY A 239 -12.63 13.08 3.46
C GLY A 239 -12.93 14.53 3.13
N VAL A 240 -12.00 15.44 3.40
CA VAL A 240 -12.16 16.88 3.15
C VAL A 240 -12.31 17.18 1.66
N PHE A 241 -11.35 16.74 0.82
CA PHE A 241 -11.37 17.08 -0.62
C PHE A 241 -12.62 16.54 -1.33
N ARG A 242 -13.18 15.43 -0.91
CA ARG A 242 -14.39 14.87 -1.48
C ARG A 242 -15.64 15.70 -1.17
N LYS A 243 -15.61 16.53 -0.12
CA LYS A 243 -16.70 17.48 0.20
C LYS A 243 -16.76 18.65 -0.79
N PHE A 244 -15.63 18.94 -1.48
CA PHE A 244 -15.54 20.08 -2.42
C PHE A 244 -15.55 19.65 -3.88
N ILE A 245 -15.00 18.48 -4.21
CA ILE A 245 -14.76 18.08 -5.59
C ILE A 245 -15.65 16.89 -5.97
N ASN A 246 -16.62 17.15 -6.83
CA ASN A 246 -17.55 16.13 -7.34
C ASN A 246 -17.04 15.43 -8.59
N ASN A 247 -16.25 16.13 -9.43
CA ASN A 247 -15.69 15.53 -10.63
C ASN A 247 -14.68 14.45 -10.26
N LYS A 248 -14.89 13.22 -10.77
CA LYS A 248 -14.08 12.04 -10.46
C LYS A 248 -12.59 12.24 -10.74
N TRP A 249 -12.28 12.69 -11.95
CA TRP A 249 -10.90 12.75 -12.39
C TRP A 249 -10.13 13.89 -11.72
N LEU A 250 -10.81 15.05 -11.58
CA LEU A 250 -10.26 16.19 -10.85
C LEU A 250 -9.99 15.83 -9.38
N TYR A 251 -10.92 15.12 -8.74
CA TYR A 251 -10.76 14.66 -7.36
C TYR A 251 -9.57 13.71 -7.21
N ILE A 252 -9.48 12.68 -8.09
CA ILE A 252 -8.39 11.71 -8.04
C ILE A 252 -7.04 12.40 -8.26
N PHE A 253 -6.96 13.29 -9.25
CA PHE A 253 -5.73 14.00 -9.58
C PHE A 253 -5.28 14.95 -8.46
N ILE A 254 -6.17 15.82 -7.97
CA ILE A 254 -5.82 16.81 -6.92
C ILE A 254 -5.47 16.10 -5.61
N SER A 255 -6.32 15.16 -5.15
CA SER A 255 -6.06 14.42 -3.92
C SER A 255 -4.76 13.61 -4.00
N GLY A 256 -4.48 12.98 -5.14
CA GLY A 256 -3.26 12.23 -5.35
C GLY A 256 -2.02 13.12 -5.42
N LEU A 257 -2.08 14.21 -6.17
CA LEU A 257 -0.96 15.16 -6.32
C LEU A 257 -0.58 15.79 -4.98
N LEU A 258 -1.56 16.30 -4.23
CA LEU A 258 -1.32 16.92 -2.93
C LEU A 258 -0.77 15.92 -1.91
N PHE A 259 -1.24 14.68 -1.95
CA PHE A 259 -0.67 13.59 -1.15
C PHE A 259 0.80 13.35 -1.50
N GLY A 260 1.14 13.31 -2.79
CA GLY A 260 2.52 13.16 -3.25
C GLY A 260 3.41 14.32 -2.84
N ILE A 261 2.93 15.55 -2.99
CA ILE A 261 3.67 16.76 -2.58
C ILE A 261 3.94 16.73 -1.08
N ALA A 262 2.93 16.43 -0.26
CA ALA A 262 3.06 16.37 1.20
C ALA A 262 4.13 15.38 1.69
N HIS A 263 4.41 14.32 0.93
CA HIS A 263 5.42 13.33 1.28
C HIS A 263 6.84 13.65 0.81
N VAL A 264 7.02 14.73 0.04
CA VAL A 264 8.33 15.09 -0.51
C VAL A 264 8.79 16.45 -0.03
N ILE A 265 7.85 17.38 0.26
CA ILE A 265 8.18 18.77 0.44
C ILE A 265 8.96 19.06 1.74
N ASP A 266 8.73 18.29 2.81
CA ASP A 266 9.35 18.54 4.11
C ASP A 266 10.84 18.18 4.15
N ASP A 267 11.22 17.13 3.46
CA ASP A 267 12.59 16.57 3.48
C ASP A 267 13.35 16.83 2.15
N PHE A 268 12.85 17.74 1.33
CA PHE A 268 13.36 18.03 0.00
C PHE A 268 14.82 18.50 0.01
N GLN A 269 15.73 17.72 -0.57
CA GLN A 269 17.16 18.04 -0.65
C GLN A 269 17.65 18.26 -2.08
N SER A 270 16.96 17.73 -3.09
CA SER A 270 17.37 17.84 -4.48
C SER A 270 16.19 17.87 -5.46
N VAL A 271 16.41 18.51 -6.63
CA VAL A 271 15.39 18.57 -7.70
C VAL A 271 14.97 17.17 -8.17
N SER A 272 15.90 16.21 -8.14
CA SER A 272 15.61 14.82 -8.53
C SER A 272 14.60 14.14 -7.60
N GLU A 273 14.52 14.57 -6.34
CA GLU A 273 13.55 14.03 -5.38
C GLU A 273 12.11 14.42 -5.70
N LEU A 274 11.90 15.54 -6.43
CA LEU A 274 10.56 15.90 -6.90
C LEU A 274 9.90 14.80 -7.75
N LEU A 275 10.70 13.95 -8.38
CA LEU A 275 10.15 12.80 -9.12
C LEU A 275 9.43 11.81 -8.21
N TYR A 276 9.78 11.72 -6.92
CA TYR A 276 9.07 10.89 -5.95
C TYR A 276 7.65 11.38 -5.65
N VAL A 277 7.32 12.64 -5.98
CA VAL A 277 5.92 13.11 -6.00
C VAL A 277 5.05 12.22 -6.90
N LEU A 278 5.61 11.69 -8.01
CA LEU A 278 4.90 10.75 -8.88
C LEU A 278 4.65 9.41 -8.19
N VAL A 279 5.60 8.91 -7.40
CA VAL A 279 5.48 7.64 -6.65
C VAL A 279 4.40 7.77 -5.58
N TYR A 280 4.56 8.70 -4.64
CA TYR A 280 3.59 8.93 -3.57
C TYR A 280 2.23 9.40 -4.12
N GLY A 281 2.25 10.28 -5.13
CA GLY A 281 1.05 10.75 -5.82
C GLY A 281 0.29 9.64 -6.52
N SER A 282 0.97 8.63 -7.09
CA SER A 282 0.31 7.46 -7.67
C SER A 282 -0.45 6.66 -6.61
N LEU A 283 0.16 6.40 -5.45
CA LEU A 283 -0.54 5.78 -4.32
C LEU A 283 -1.75 6.64 -3.91
N GLY A 284 -1.54 7.94 -3.79
CA GLY A 284 -2.59 8.91 -3.53
C GLY A 284 -3.76 8.82 -4.50
N CYS A 285 -3.48 8.66 -5.81
CA CYS A 285 -4.50 8.48 -6.85
C CYS A 285 -5.27 7.17 -6.70
N PHE A 286 -4.58 6.05 -6.35
CA PHE A 286 -5.26 4.78 -6.10
C PHE A 286 -6.17 4.85 -4.87
N LEU A 287 -5.71 5.47 -3.79
CA LEU A 287 -6.52 5.73 -2.60
C LEU A 287 -7.72 6.63 -2.92
N ALA A 288 -7.52 7.74 -3.66
CA ALA A 288 -8.62 8.61 -4.07
C ALA A 288 -9.63 7.89 -4.99
N SER A 289 -9.14 7.05 -5.90
CA SER A 289 -10.01 6.21 -6.75
C SER A 289 -10.82 5.20 -5.94
N LEU A 290 -10.22 4.60 -4.90
CA LEU A 290 -10.89 3.69 -3.98
C LEU A 290 -12.01 4.42 -3.22
N TYR A 291 -11.71 5.59 -2.65
CA TYR A 291 -12.71 6.38 -1.92
C TYR A 291 -13.84 6.85 -2.85
N TYR A 292 -13.52 7.35 -4.04
CA TYR A 292 -14.54 7.74 -5.01
C TYR A 292 -15.49 6.60 -5.37
N LYS A 293 -14.97 5.38 -5.45
CA LYS A 293 -15.75 4.18 -5.78
C LYS A 293 -16.63 3.71 -4.62
N THR A 294 -16.15 3.83 -3.39
CA THR A 294 -16.80 3.24 -2.21
C THR A 294 -17.55 4.26 -1.36
N ASN A 295 -17.13 5.53 -1.40
CA ASN A 295 -17.52 6.59 -0.48
C ASN A 295 -17.48 6.13 0.99
N ASN A 296 -16.54 5.23 1.32
CA ASN A 296 -16.34 4.65 2.63
C ASN A 296 -14.87 4.81 3.05
N ILE A 297 -14.62 5.67 4.03
CA ILE A 297 -13.27 6.02 4.47
C ILE A 297 -12.53 4.85 5.11
N CYS A 298 -13.23 3.90 5.73
CA CYS A 298 -12.63 2.72 6.34
C CYS A 298 -11.91 1.84 5.30
N THR A 299 -12.36 1.84 4.04
CA THR A 299 -11.67 1.11 2.96
C THR A 299 -10.31 1.70 2.67
N ASN A 300 -10.22 3.02 2.71
CA ASN A 300 -9.00 3.76 2.48
C ASN A 300 -8.01 3.60 3.63
N MET A 301 -8.49 3.80 4.86
CA MET A 301 -7.68 3.55 6.06
C MET A 301 -7.10 2.14 6.05
N LEU A 302 -7.91 1.12 5.72
CA LEU A 302 -7.42 -0.25 5.62
C LEU A 302 -6.34 -0.41 4.54
N MET A 303 -6.55 0.13 3.33
CA MET A 303 -5.56 0.04 2.27
C MET A 303 -4.24 0.72 2.65
N HIS A 304 -4.31 1.88 3.27
CA HIS A 304 -3.15 2.64 3.71
C HIS A 304 -2.42 1.95 4.87
N ILE A 305 -3.15 1.42 5.87
CA ILE A 305 -2.59 0.59 6.96
C ILE A 305 -1.83 -0.61 6.39
N ILE A 306 -2.41 -1.32 5.41
CA ILE A 306 -1.74 -2.45 4.76
C ILE A 306 -0.43 -1.99 4.10
N GLN A 307 -0.45 -0.88 3.36
CA GLN A 307 0.73 -0.33 2.70
C GLN A 307 1.84 -0.02 3.71
N ASN A 308 1.54 0.75 4.76
CA ASN A 308 2.54 1.16 5.73
C ASN A 308 3.05 -0.02 6.58
N THR A 309 2.17 -0.97 6.92
CA THR A 309 2.58 -2.20 7.61
C THR A 309 3.57 -3.01 6.78
N LEU A 310 3.27 -3.21 5.49
CA LEU A 310 4.17 -3.96 4.60
C LEU A 310 5.48 -3.23 4.36
N SER A 311 5.46 -1.89 4.29
CA SER A 311 6.69 -1.08 4.19
C SER A 311 7.57 -1.25 5.42
N ILE A 312 7.02 -1.16 6.63
CA ILE A 312 7.79 -1.37 7.87
C ILE A 312 8.29 -2.80 7.98
N LEU A 313 7.49 -3.79 7.64
CA LEU A 313 7.92 -5.19 7.63
C LEU A 313 9.06 -5.42 6.63
N ALA A 314 9.03 -4.80 5.46
CA ALA A 314 10.10 -4.87 4.48
C ALA A 314 11.41 -4.25 5.02
N ILE A 315 11.34 -3.10 5.70
CA ILE A 315 12.51 -2.47 6.36
C ILE A 315 13.10 -3.41 7.40
N LEU A 316 12.27 -4.00 8.27
CA LEU A 316 12.72 -4.93 9.31
C LEU A 316 13.37 -6.17 8.72
N LEU A 317 12.77 -6.75 7.68
CA LEU A 317 13.34 -7.91 6.99
C LEU A 317 14.70 -7.59 6.37
N LEU A 318 14.85 -6.44 5.73
CA LEU A 318 16.13 -6.00 5.18
C LEU A 318 17.19 -5.84 6.26
N LYS A 319 16.85 -5.27 7.44
CA LYS A 319 17.80 -5.12 8.58
C LYS A 319 18.23 -6.46 9.19
N VAL A 320 17.42 -7.50 9.08
CA VAL A 320 17.78 -8.85 9.58
C VAL A 320 18.65 -9.61 8.57
N LEU A 321 18.54 -9.27 7.27
CA LEU A 321 19.23 -9.96 6.18
C LEU A 321 20.59 -9.33 5.82
N VAL A 322 20.86 -8.11 6.28
CA VAL A 322 22.14 -7.39 6.13
C VAL A 322 22.90 -7.39 7.45
#